data_f7a1d77cda7b3fe50ac3f6ff535b4703
#
_entry.id   f7a1d77cda7b3fe50ac3f6ff535b4703
#
_cell.length_a   1.000
_cell.length_b   1.000
_cell.length_c   1.000
_cell.angle_alpha   90.00
_cell.angle_beta   90.00
_cell.angle_gamma   90.00
#
_symmetry.space_group_name_H-M   'P 1'
#
loop_
_entity.id
_entity.type
_entity.pdbx_description
1 polymer ?
#
loop_
_entity_poly.entity_id
_entity_poly.type
_entity_poly.pdbx_seq_one_letter_code
_entity_poly.pdbx_strand_id
1 'polypeptide(L)'
;MVERQVVRAAVSRSGFFYYIRNGREYGVTSDFLKVFEKGLNRRLGLTGTRRIQVLAIPLTRDRLLDAVAEGRADIATAGLTITPERLQQVDFSVPWTSDVREVLVTGSIAKPIVFLGDLAGREVVVRVSSSYYQSLKELSDLFVRDGLPPIDIIPAHEIFEDEDLLEMASVGMIGITIADDYIANFWQRSFTDLTVRDDLAIREDGRIAWAFRKNSPMLAQAINEFVEANKPGTKTGNVILNRYLGNPARVTNALAGDRLKKLTLEEPRFRRYGDEFDIDWLMLAAQGYQESGLDNSKISAAGAVGIMQLMPKTARSVGISDYRNVDGNIRAGAKYMRHLIDDYIRSEDVDEMNQWLLALASYNAGATRIRTIRRQTEASGLDPNLWFDNVELAVAESIGSETVVYVRNVMKYYLAYRLTFEKEQLRQDVLARIASR
;
A
#
# COMPACT_ATOMS: atom_id res chain seq x y z
N MET A 1 5.38 -25.58 10.69
CA MET A 1 4.11 -24.92 11.06
C MET A 1 3.50 -25.53 12.32
N VAL A 2 3.24 -26.84 12.38
CA VAL A 2 2.62 -27.48 13.56
C VAL A 2 3.51 -27.33 14.80
N GLU A 3 4.80 -27.60 14.70
CA GLU A 3 5.75 -27.50 15.81
C GLU A 3 5.92 -26.08 16.35
N ARG A 4 5.97 -25.07 15.47
CA ARG A 4 6.06 -23.65 15.89
C ARG A 4 4.70 -23.00 16.15
N GLN A 5 3.58 -23.71 15.93
CA GLN A 5 2.21 -23.26 16.16
C GLN A 5 1.82 -21.96 15.41
N VAL A 6 2.51 -21.65 14.32
CA VAL A 6 2.30 -20.44 13.54
C VAL A 6 2.31 -20.75 12.04
N VAL A 7 1.37 -20.16 11.31
CA VAL A 7 1.37 -19.99 9.86
C VAL A 7 1.55 -18.51 9.56
N ARG A 8 2.59 -18.18 8.81
CA ARG A 8 2.88 -16.82 8.37
C ARG A 8 2.26 -16.58 7.01
N ALA A 9 1.36 -15.60 6.94
CA ALA A 9 0.65 -15.24 5.72
C ALA A 9 1.16 -13.88 5.22
N ALA A 10 1.92 -13.86 4.13
CA ALA A 10 2.28 -12.63 3.44
C ALA A 10 1.02 -12.03 2.78
N VAL A 11 0.73 -10.78 3.09
CA VAL A 11 -0.46 -10.06 2.61
C VAL A 11 -0.07 -8.72 2.05
N SER A 12 -0.72 -8.28 0.97
CA SER A 12 -0.60 -6.90 0.53
C SER A 12 -1.55 -6.03 1.31
N ARG A 13 -1.12 -4.81 1.56
CA ARG A 13 -1.93 -3.84 2.25
C ARG A 13 -2.77 -3.06 1.26
N SER A 14 -4.07 -3.22 1.37
CA SER A 14 -5.07 -2.66 0.47
C SER A 14 -6.32 -2.31 1.27
N GLY A 15 -7.00 -1.24 0.92
CA GLY A 15 -8.27 -0.86 1.52
C GLY A 15 -9.38 -1.90 1.35
N PHE A 16 -9.17 -2.86 0.45
CA PHE A 16 -10.09 -3.96 0.20
C PHE A 16 -9.59 -5.29 0.79
N PHE A 17 -8.30 -5.63 0.58
CA PHE A 17 -7.77 -6.94 0.95
C PHE A 17 -7.36 -7.03 2.42
N TYR A 18 -6.52 -6.10 2.88
CA TYR A 18 -6.00 -6.11 4.25
C TYR A 18 -5.65 -4.71 4.74
N TYR A 19 -6.27 -4.26 5.81
CA TYR A 19 -5.97 -2.98 6.46
C TYR A 19 -6.18 -3.05 7.97
N ILE A 20 -5.57 -2.09 8.69
CA ILE A 20 -5.72 -1.95 10.14
C ILE A 20 -6.48 -0.67 10.43
N ARG A 21 -7.41 -0.77 11.36
CA ARG A 21 -8.18 0.36 11.86
C ARG A 21 -8.42 0.20 13.36
N ASN A 22 -8.00 1.20 14.16
CA ASN A 22 -8.10 1.18 15.62
C ASN A 22 -7.49 -0.10 16.24
N GLY A 23 -6.29 -0.49 15.79
CA GLY A 23 -5.57 -1.67 16.28
C GLY A 23 -6.21 -3.02 15.91
N ARG A 24 -7.17 -3.04 14.98
CA ARG A 24 -7.83 -4.27 14.52
C ARG A 24 -7.67 -4.48 13.02
N GLU A 25 -7.46 -5.72 12.65
CA GLU A 25 -7.32 -6.15 11.26
C GLU A 25 -8.68 -6.33 10.59
N TYR A 26 -8.79 -5.81 9.38
CA TYR A 26 -9.95 -5.86 8.51
C TYR A 26 -9.54 -6.19 7.07
N GLY A 27 -10.51 -6.45 6.23
CA GLY A 27 -10.36 -6.74 4.82
C GLY A 27 -10.71 -8.18 4.48
N VAL A 28 -10.95 -8.42 3.21
CA VAL A 28 -11.35 -9.74 2.68
C VAL A 28 -10.32 -10.79 3.09
N THR A 29 -9.04 -10.50 2.91
CA THR A 29 -7.93 -11.41 3.28
C THR A 29 -7.89 -11.66 4.78
N SER A 30 -8.00 -10.63 5.63
CA SER A 30 -8.00 -10.79 7.08
C SER A 30 -9.11 -11.73 7.56
N ASP A 31 -10.34 -11.56 7.04
CA ASP A 31 -11.45 -12.39 7.43
C ASP A 31 -11.30 -13.84 6.93
N PHE A 32 -10.78 -14.06 5.72
CA PHE A 32 -10.49 -15.40 5.23
C PHE A 32 -9.36 -16.09 6.00
N LEU A 33 -8.31 -15.38 6.39
CA LEU A 33 -7.25 -15.93 7.23
C LEU A 33 -7.77 -16.39 8.60
N LYS A 34 -8.71 -15.65 9.21
CA LYS A 34 -9.38 -16.06 10.46
C LYS A 34 -10.24 -17.32 10.28
N VAL A 35 -10.90 -17.47 9.14
CA VAL A 35 -11.66 -18.70 8.82
C VAL A 35 -10.70 -19.86 8.54
N PHE A 36 -9.61 -19.62 7.83
CA PHE A 36 -8.56 -20.62 7.58
C PHE A 36 -7.95 -21.14 8.89
N GLU A 37 -7.57 -20.23 9.81
CA GLU A 37 -7.06 -20.57 11.14
C GLU A 37 -8.02 -21.53 11.88
N LYS A 38 -9.30 -21.17 11.93
CA LYS A 38 -10.32 -22.00 12.58
C LYS A 38 -10.47 -23.35 11.89
N GLY A 39 -10.47 -23.39 10.57
CA GLY A 39 -10.56 -24.60 9.76
C GLY A 39 -9.36 -25.52 9.98
N LEU A 40 -8.16 -24.97 9.94
CA LEU A 40 -6.90 -25.68 10.13
C LEU A 40 -6.83 -26.32 11.53
N ASN A 41 -7.13 -25.56 12.58
CA ASN A 41 -7.14 -26.07 13.96
C ASN A 41 -8.20 -27.18 14.15
N ARG A 42 -9.37 -27.05 13.56
CA ARG A 42 -10.41 -28.11 13.58
C ARG A 42 -9.93 -29.38 12.87
N ARG A 43 -9.35 -29.25 11.67
CA ARG A 43 -8.81 -30.36 10.90
C ARG A 43 -7.74 -31.16 11.66
N LEU A 44 -6.87 -30.45 12.40
CA LEU A 44 -5.77 -31.02 13.15
C LEU A 44 -6.15 -31.43 14.59
N GLY A 45 -7.40 -31.19 15.02
CA GLY A 45 -7.85 -31.50 16.38
C GLY A 45 -7.14 -30.66 17.46
N LEU A 46 -6.66 -29.46 17.12
CA LEU A 46 -5.87 -28.62 18.02
C LEU A 46 -6.76 -27.67 18.82
N THR A 47 -6.58 -27.66 20.14
CA THR A 47 -7.33 -26.82 21.08
C THR A 47 -6.40 -26.17 22.14
N GLY A 48 -6.90 -25.16 22.82
CA GLY A 48 -6.17 -24.47 23.89
C GLY A 48 -4.83 -23.89 23.44
N THR A 49 -3.79 -24.16 24.17
CA THR A 49 -2.42 -23.67 23.91
C THR A 49 -1.72 -24.34 22.73
N ARG A 50 -2.28 -25.43 22.20
CA ARG A 50 -1.73 -26.12 21.03
C ARG A 50 -2.24 -25.61 19.69
N ARG A 51 -3.10 -24.58 19.69
CA ARG A 51 -3.66 -24.00 18.47
C ARG A 51 -2.58 -23.34 17.64
N ILE A 52 -2.69 -23.52 16.33
CA ILE A 52 -1.93 -22.78 15.33
C ILE A 52 -2.58 -21.39 15.18
N GLN A 53 -1.76 -20.36 15.19
CA GLN A 53 -2.15 -18.98 14.86
C GLN A 53 -1.76 -18.68 13.41
N VAL A 54 -2.59 -17.93 12.69
CA VAL A 54 -2.26 -17.41 11.37
C VAL A 54 -1.93 -15.92 11.52
N LEU A 55 -0.66 -15.60 11.32
CA LEU A 55 -0.16 -14.22 11.43
C LEU A 55 -0.05 -13.59 10.05
N ALA A 56 -0.74 -12.47 9.86
CA ALA A 56 -0.59 -11.66 8.66
C ALA A 56 0.72 -10.86 8.72
N ILE A 57 1.53 -10.97 7.66
CA ILE A 57 2.77 -10.20 7.46
C ILE A 57 2.53 -9.26 6.28
N PRO A 58 2.28 -7.97 6.52
CA PRO A 58 2.07 -7.00 5.46
C PRO A 58 3.38 -6.70 4.73
N LEU A 59 3.42 -6.99 3.43
CA LEU A 59 4.56 -6.73 2.54
C LEU A 59 4.09 -5.96 1.30
N THR A 60 5.03 -5.38 0.55
CA THR A 60 4.76 -4.90 -0.81
C THR A 60 4.55 -6.08 -1.76
N ARG A 61 3.81 -5.86 -2.86
CA ARG A 61 3.43 -6.97 -3.76
C ARG A 61 4.61 -7.68 -4.39
N ASP A 62 5.66 -6.95 -4.73
CA ASP A 62 6.93 -7.47 -5.27
C ASP A 62 7.62 -8.46 -4.32
N ARG A 63 7.38 -8.33 -2.99
CA ARG A 63 8.01 -9.18 -1.95
C ARG A 63 7.19 -10.40 -1.54
N LEU A 64 5.93 -10.49 -1.95
CA LEU A 64 5.03 -11.55 -1.47
C LEU A 64 5.52 -12.95 -1.86
N LEU A 65 5.86 -13.13 -3.14
CA LEU A 65 6.27 -14.44 -3.66
C LEU A 65 7.67 -14.82 -3.18
N ASP A 66 8.60 -13.85 -3.14
CA ASP A 66 9.94 -14.06 -2.58
C ASP A 66 9.88 -14.48 -1.12
N ALA A 67 9.03 -13.83 -0.31
CA ALA A 67 8.87 -14.20 1.09
C ALA A 67 8.40 -15.65 1.26
N VAL A 68 7.57 -16.16 0.35
CA VAL A 68 7.11 -17.55 0.35
C VAL A 68 8.21 -18.49 -0.13
N ALA A 69 8.87 -18.18 -1.25
CA ALA A 69 9.93 -19.00 -1.83
C ALA A 69 11.11 -19.19 -0.87
N GLU A 70 11.53 -18.12 -0.19
CA GLU A 70 12.62 -18.10 0.78
C GLU A 70 12.22 -18.62 2.16
N GLY A 71 10.94 -18.94 2.37
CA GLY A 71 10.45 -19.46 3.65
C GLY A 71 10.31 -18.41 4.76
N ARG A 72 10.33 -17.12 4.44
CA ARG A 72 9.99 -16.02 5.35
C ARG A 72 8.47 -15.97 5.63
N ALA A 73 7.65 -16.37 4.66
CA ALA A 73 6.23 -16.66 4.83
C ALA A 73 5.90 -18.10 4.42
N ASP A 74 4.77 -18.61 4.84
CA ASP A 74 4.29 -19.96 4.50
C ASP A 74 3.30 -19.93 3.35
N ILE A 75 2.50 -18.87 3.27
CA ILE A 75 1.50 -18.59 2.24
C ILE A 75 1.54 -17.12 1.85
N ALA A 76 1.06 -16.80 0.65
CA ALA A 76 0.80 -15.42 0.24
C ALA A 76 -0.64 -15.30 -0.29
N THR A 77 -1.33 -14.24 0.13
CA THR A 77 -2.72 -14.00 -0.27
C THR A 77 -2.99 -12.51 -0.45
N ALA A 78 -3.15 -12.09 -1.71
CA ALA A 78 -3.30 -10.69 -2.10
C ALA A 78 -3.99 -10.51 -3.46
N GLY A 79 -4.90 -11.41 -3.85
CA GLY A 79 -5.45 -11.39 -5.20
C GLY A 79 -4.36 -11.68 -6.24
N LEU A 80 -3.63 -12.80 -6.08
CA LEU A 80 -2.50 -13.12 -6.94
C LEU A 80 -2.97 -13.92 -8.16
N THR A 81 -2.72 -13.38 -9.35
CA THR A 81 -2.97 -14.06 -10.62
C THR A 81 -1.95 -15.17 -10.83
N ILE A 82 -2.41 -16.36 -11.19
CA ILE A 82 -1.54 -17.48 -11.59
C ILE A 82 -0.96 -17.16 -12.96
N THR A 83 0.37 -17.08 -13.06
CA THR A 83 1.09 -16.95 -14.34
C THR A 83 2.18 -18.00 -14.47
N PRO A 84 2.62 -18.37 -15.70
CA PRO A 84 3.70 -19.33 -15.91
C PRO A 84 5.00 -18.96 -15.17
N GLU A 85 5.34 -17.67 -15.13
CA GLU A 85 6.54 -17.17 -14.47
C GLU A 85 6.45 -17.38 -12.94
N ARG A 86 5.31 -17.02 -12.35
CA ARG A 86 5.09 -17.19 -10.90
C ARG A 86 5.08 -18.66 -10.49
N LEU A 87 4.59 -19.56 -11.36
CA LEU A 87 4.65 -21.02 -11.16
C LEU A 87 6.08 -21.56 -11.16
N GLN A 88 7.06 -20.86 -11.71
CA GLN A 88 8.46 -21.26 -11.57
C GLN A 88 8.99 -21.07 -10.13
N GLN A 89 8.45 -20.10 -9.41
CA GLN A 89 8.92 -19.69 -8.09
C GLN A 89 8.13 -20.35 -6.94
N VAL A 90 6.81 -20.41 -7.05
CA VAL A 90 5.88 -20.89 -6.02
C VAL A 90 4.84 -21.85 -6.61
N ASP A 91 4.13 -22.56 -5.74
CA ASP A 91 2.90 -23.29 -6.10
C ASP A 91 1.66 -22.46 -5.74
N PHE A 92 0.57 -22.72 -6.42
CA PHE A 92 -0.72 -22.07 -6.17
C PHE A 92 -1.79 -23.09 -5.76
N SER A 93 -2.75 -22.62 -4.97
CA SER A 93 -3.96 -23.37 -4.68
C SER A 93 -4.85 -23.53 -5.91
N VAL A 94 -5.89 -24.35 -5.80
CA VAL A 94 -7.03 -24.23 -6.71
C VAL A 94 -7.50 -22.79 -6.75
N PRO A 95 -8.00 -22.30 -7.91
CA PRO A 95 -8.40 -20.90 -8.04
C PRO A 95 -9.47 -20.50 -7.04
N TRP A 96 -9.26 -19.34 -6.42
CA TRP A 96 -10.26 -18.65 -5.61
C TRP A 96 -11.39 -18.11 -6.50
N THR A 97 -11.01 -17.51 -7.61
CA THR A 97 -11.90 -17.09 -8.70
C THR A 97 -11.20 -17.27 -10.04
N SER A 98 -11.99 -17.49 -11.09
CA SER A 98 -11.55 -17.65 -12.47
C SER A 98 -12.27 -16.65 -13.36
N ASP A 99 -11.92 -16.63 -14.63
CA ASP A 99 -12.50 -15.74 -15.66
C ASP A 99 -12.34 -14.25 -15.32
N VAL A 100 -11.26 -13.92 -14.61
CA VAL A 100 -10.88 -12.53 -14.28
C VAL A 100 -10.25 -11.89 -15.51
N ARG A 101 -10.70 -10.69 -15.84
CA ARG A 101 -10.17 -9.91 -16.97
C ARG A 101 -9.33 -8.75 -16.46
N GLU A 102 -8.15 -8.57 -17.06
CA GLU A 102 -7.33 -7.39 -16.85
C GLU A 102 -7.82 -6.30 -17.81
N VAL A 103 -8.58 -5.34 -17.30
CA VAL A 103 -9.27 -4.33 -18.11
C VAL A 103 -8.59 -2.96 -18.04
N LEU A 104 -8.75 -2.24 -19.12
CA LEU A 104 -8.29 -0.86 -19.23
C LEU A 104 -9.14 0.06 -18.36
N VAL A 105 -8.48 0.93 -17.58
CA VAL A 105 -9.13 1.99 -16.80
C VAL A 105 -8.55 3.34 -17.17
N THR A 106 -9.41 4.29 -17.55
CA THR A 106 -9.01 5.63 -17.96
C THR A 106 -9.52 6.68 -16.97
N GLY A 107 -8.66 7.65 -16.68
CA GLY A 107 -9.02 8.84 -15.91
C GLY A 107 -9.42 10.03 -16.79
N SER A 108 -9.76 11.15 -16.15
CA SER A 108 -10.28 12.36 -16.80
C SER A 108 -9.34 13.00 -17.83
N ILE A 109 -8.03 12.79 -17.72
CA ILE A 109 -7.02 13.36 -18.64
C ILE A 109 -6.68 12.44 -19.82
N ALA A 110 -7.19 11.21 -19.82
CA ALA A 110 -6.92 10.28 -20.91
C ALA A 110 -7.60 10.73 -22.21
N LYS A 111 -6.85 10.71 -23.31
CA LYS A 111 -7.47 10.88 -24.63
C LYS A 111 -8.35 9.65 -24.92
N PRO A 112 -9.42 9.78 -25.67
CA PRO A 112 -10.31 8.68 -26.02
C PRO A 112 -9.54 7.44 -26.55
N ILE A 113 -9.98 6.27 -26.12
CA ILE A 113 -9.49 4.96 -26.56
C ILE A 113 -10.70 4.18 -27.07
N VAL A 114 -10.65 3.76 -28.33
CA VAL A 114 -11.77 3.04 -28.97
C VAL A 114 -11.47 1.55 -29.03
N PHE A 115 -10.22 1.17 -29.27
CA PHE A 115 -9.74 -0.22 -29.34
C PHE A 115 -8.33 -0.32 -28.77
N LEU A 116 -7.83 -1.53 -28.49
CA LEU A 116 -6.52 -1.73 -27.86
C LEU A 116 -5.35 -1.12 -28.63
N GLY A 117 -5.44 -1.06 -29.97
CA GLY A 117 -4.40 -0.43 -30.81
C GLY A 117 -4.17 1.05 -30.51
N ASP A 118 -5.16 1.74 -29.94
CA ASP A 118 -5.00 3.13 -29.51
C ASP A 118 -4.03 3.31 -28.33
N LEU A 119 -3.59 2.22 -27.70
CA LEU A 119 -2.54 2.24 -26.67
C LEU A 119 -1.13 2.42 -27.26
N ALA A 120 -0.96 2.27 -28.56
CA ALA A 120 0.34 2.46 -29.22
C ALA A 120 0.90 3.86 -28.95
N GLY A 121 2.10 3.93 -28.36
CA GLY A 121 2.76 5.18 -27.94
C GLY A 121 2.08 5.91 -26.78
N ARG A 122 1.14 5.28 -26.07
CA ARG A 122 0.49 5.86 -24.88
C ARG A 122 1.17 5.44 -23.59
N GLU A 123 1.21 6.35 -22.64
CA GLU A 123 1.61 6.05 -21.26
C GLU A 123 0.54 5.22 -20.55
N VAL A 124 0.94 4.08 -19.99
CA VAL A 124 0.13 3.23 -19.12
C VAL A 124 0.88 2.98 -17.83
N VAL A 125 0.31 3.33 -16.70
CA VAL A 125 0.97 3.27 -15.39
C VAL A 125 0.57 2.00 -14.65
N VAL A 126 1.51 1.10 -14.38
CA VAL A 126 1.29 -0.14 -13.63
C VAL A 126 2.53 -0.51 -12.80
N ARG A 127 2.35 -1.31 -11.74
CA ARG A 127 3.49 -1.88 -10.99
C ARG A 127 4.19 -2.95 -11.82
N VAL A 128 5.51 -3.00 -11.72
CA VAL A 128 6.33 -4.01 -12.40
C VAL A 128 6.02 -5.42 -11.89
N SER A 129 5.71 -5.57 -10.60
CA SER A 129 5.35 -6.86 -9.98
C SER A 129 3.97 -7.40 -10.37
N SER A 130 3.13 -6.59 -11.04
CA SER A 130 1.77 -6.99 -11.42
C SER A 130 1.76 -7.90 -12.65
N SER A 131 0.72 -8.74 -12.77
CA SER A 131 0.44 -9.47 -14.02
C SER A 131 0.11 -8.51 -15.17
N TYR A 132 -0.44 -7.34 -14.86
CA TYR A 132 -0.74 -6.29 -15.83
C TYR A 132 0.49 -5.80 -16.60
N TYR A 133 1.64 -5.65 -15.91
CA TYR A 133 2.90 -5.29 -16.55
C TYR A 133 3.31 -6.33 -17.60
N GLN A 134 3.20 -7.61 -17.25
CA GLN A 134 3.50 -8.70 -18.15
C GLN A 134 2.56 -8.69 -19.37
N SER A 135 1.25 -8.58 -19.13
CA SER A 135 0.24 -8.52 -20.21
C SER A 135 0.45 -7.33 -21.15
N LEU A 136 0.77 -6.14 -20.58
CA LEU A 136 1.10 -4.95 -21.38
C LEU A 136 2.37 -5.12 -22.18
N LYS A 137 3.38 -5.77 -21.62
CA LYS A 137 4.63 -6.05 -22.34
C LYS A 137 4.39 -6.97 -23.52
N GLU A 138 3.63 -8.06 -23.31
CA GLU A 138 3.24 -8.98 -24.39
C GLU A 138 2.46 -8.26 -25.51
N LEU A 139 1.51 -7.39 -25.14
CA LEU A 139 0.73 -6.58 -26.09
C LEU A 139 1.63 -5.56 -26.82
N SER A 140 2.54 -4.91 -26.11
CA SER A 140 3.50 -3.96 -26.69
C SER A 140 4.44 -4.64 -27.70
N ASP A 141 4.90 -5.86 -27.41
CA ASP A 141 5.72 -6.66 -28.32
C ASP A 141 4.94 -7.07 -29.59
N LEU A 142 3.61 -7.29 -29.48
CA LEU A 142 2.73 -7.48 -30.63
C LEU A 142 2.65 -6.21 -31.49
N PHE A 143 2.47 -5.04 -30.87
CA PHE A 143 2.42 -3.76 -31.57
C PHE A 143 3.70 -3.51 -32.38
N VAL A 144 4.87 -3.73 -31.76
CA VAL A 144 6.16 -3.57 -32.47
C VAL A 144 6.27 -4.50 -33.66
N ARG A 145 5.84 -5.76 -33.54
CA ARG A 145 5.81 -6.71 -34.66
C ARG A 145 4.91 -6.27 -35.82
N ASP A 146 3.79 -5.61 -35.46
CA ASP A 146 2.83 -5.10 -36.44
C ASP A 146 3.19 -3.69 -36.98
N GLY A 147 4.38 -3.16 -36.61
CA GLY A 147 4.87 -1.86 -37.06
C GLY A 147 4.25 -0.66 -36.33
N LEU A 148 3.57 -0.88 -35.21
CA LEU A 148 3.03 0.17 -34.35
C LEU A 148 4.07 0.60 -33.30
N PRO A 149 4.00 1.84 -32.80
CA PRO A 149 4.78 2.25 -31.63
C PRO A 149 4.54 1.35 -30.41
N PRO A 150 5.57 1.03 -29.61
CA PRO A 150 5.38 0.31 -28.35
C PRO A 150 4.49 1.12 -27.38
N ILE A 151 3.87 0.42 -26.45
CA ILE A 151 3.21 1.06 -25.29
C ILE A 151 4.29 1.65 -24.38
N ASP A 152 4.12 2.88 -23.93
CA ASP A 152 4.99 3.51 -22.94
C ASP A 152 4.55 3.07 -21.53
N ILE A 153 5.11 1.95 -21.05
CA ILE A 153 4.76 1.36 -19.76
C ILE A 153 5.53 2.10 -18.66
N ILE A 154 4.84 2.94 -17.90
CA ILE A 154 5.41 3.71 -16.80
C ILE A 154 5.35 2.89 -15.50
N PRO A 155 6.50 2.54 -14.89
CA PRO A 155 6.53 1.77 -13.65
C PRO A 155 6.00 2.59 -12.47
N ALA A 156 4.92 2.12 -11.86
CA ALA A 156 4.46 2.65 -10.57
C ALA A 156 5.32 2.09 -9.42
N HIS A 157 5.50 2.88 -8.37
CA HIS A 157 6.20 2.41 -7.18
C HIS A 157 5.40 1.27 -6.50
N GLU A 158 6.10 0.24 -6.02
CA GLU A 158 5.50 -0.99 -5.48
C GLU A 158 4.68 -0.78 -4.19
N ILE A 159 4.80 0.38 -3.56
CA ILE A 159 3.99 0.75 -2.39
C ILE A 159 2.53 1.04 -2.75
N PHE A 160 2.24 1.41 -4.00
CA PHE A 160 0.88 1.64 -4.47
C PHE A 160 0.15 0.32 -4.70
N GLU A 161 -1.10 0.28 -4.29
CA GLU A 161 -2.04 -0.79 -4.62
C GLU A 161 -2.90 -0.40 -5.83
N ASP A 162 -3.72 -1.31 -6.33
CA ASP A 162 -4.55 -1.03 -7.50
C ASP A 162 -5.50 0.14 -7.24
N GLU A 163 -6.10 0.20 -6.05
CA GLU A 163 -6.97 1.32 -5.66
C GLU A 163 -6.25 2.67 -5.65
N ASP A 164 -4.95 2.69 -5.34
CA ASP A 164 -4.17 3.92 -5.34
C ASP A 164 -3.97 4.44 -6.78
N LEU A 165 -3.68 3.55 -7.72
CA LEU A 165 -3.55 3.90 -9.14
C LEU A 165 -4.89 4.31 -9.73
N LEU A 166 -5.99 3.64 -9.35
CA LEU A 166 -7.34 4.03 -9.74
C LEU A 166 -7.71 5.42 -9.20
N GLU A 167 -7.37 5.71 -7.94
CA GLU A 167 -7.55 7.03 -7.34
C GLU A 167 -6.75 8.09 -8.10
N MET A 168 -5.46 7.82 -8.40
CA MET A 168 -4.60 8.73 -9.17
C MET A 168 -5.15 8.99 -10.58
N ALA A 169 -5.72 7.98 -11.23
CA ALA A 169 -6.39 8.15 -12.52
C ALA A 169 -7.66 9.02 -12.39
N SER A 170 -8.48 8.78 -11.37
CA SER A 170 -9.69 9.54 -11.10
C SER A 170 -9.42 11.05 -10.93
N VAL A 171 -8.35 11.42 -10.24
CA VAL A 171 -7.99 12.83 -10.02
C VAL A 171 -7.12 13.43 -11.14
N GLY A 172 -6.87 12.68 -12.21
CA GLY A 172 -6.12 13.17 -13.38
C GLY A 172 -4.61 13.23 -13.17
N MET A 173 -4.05 12.52 -12.19
CA MET A 173 -2.59 12.40 -12.02
C MET A 173 -1.96 11.45 -13.04
N ILE A 174 -2.67 10.38 -13.39
CA ILE A 174 -2.31 9.47 -14.48
C ILE A 174 -3.48 9.35 -15.44
N GLY A 175 -3.20 9.06 -16.71
CA GLY A 175 -4.26 8.93 -17.72
C GLY A 175 -4.87 7.55 -17.79
N ILE A 176 -4.00 6.52 -17.75
CA ILE A 176 -4.37 5.14 -18.04
C ILE A 176 -3.70 4.22 -17.02
N THR A 177 -4.45 3.26 -16.53
CA THR A 177 -3.94 2.11 -15.75
C THR A 177 -4.70 0.84 -16.12
N ILE A 178 -4.27 -0.29 -15.57
CA ILE A 178 -4.94 -1.58 -15.72
C ILE A 178 -5.31 -2.08 -14.34
N ALA A 179 -6.45 -2.76 -14.24
CA ALA A 179 -6.85 -3.47 -13.04
C ALA A 179 -7.69 -4.71 -13.40
N ASP A 180 -7.80 -5.64 -12.47
CA ASP A 180 -8.78 -6.72 -12.57
C ASP A 180 -10.18 -6.12 -12.62
N ASP A 181 -11.05 -6.63 -13.49
CA ASP A 181 -12.40 -6.11 -13.74
C ASP A 181 -13.24 -5.98 -12.45
N TYR A 182 -13.19 -6.95 -11.55
CA TYR A 182 -13.93 -6.88 -10.28
C TYR A 182 -13.39 -5.78 -9.33
N ILE A 183 -12.08 -5.49 -9.38
CA ILE A 183 -11.46 -4.40 -8.61
C ILE A 183 -11.81 -3.04 -9.23
N ALA A 184 -11.65 -2.91 -10.54
CA ALA A 184 -11.98 -1.68 -11.27
C ALA A 184 -13.44 -1.28 -11.06
N ASN A 185 -14.38 -2.23 -11.25
CA ASN A 185 -15.81 -2.02 -11.07
C ASN A 185 -16.21 -1.74 -9.61
N PHE A 186 -15.48 -2.31 -8.64
CA PHE A 186 -15.69 -1.98 -7.24
C PHE A 186 -15.33 -0.52 -6.94
N TRP A 187 -14.14 -0.09 -7.34
CA TRP A 187 -13.62 1.25 -7.04
C TRP A 187 -14.25 2.36 -7.87
N GLN A 188 -14.72 2.08 -9.10
CA GLN A 188 -15.46 3.03 -9.92
C GLN A 188 -16.67 3.62 -9.17
N ARG A 189 -17.27 2.88 -8.26
CA ARG A 189 -18.37 3.38 -7.42
C ARG A 189 -17.95 4.44 -6.41
N SER A 190 -16.67 4.54 -6.13
CA SER A 190 -16.07 5.54 -5.21
C SER A 190 -15.34 6.64 -5.94
N PHE A 191 -14.81 6.35 -7.12
CA PHE A 191 -14.01 7.25 -7.95
C PHE A 191 -14.84 7.61 -9.21
N THR A 192 -15.58 8.73 -9.14
CA THR A 192 -16.60 9.08 -10.13
C THR A 192 -16.05 9.45 -11.50
N ASP A 193 -14.78 9.87 -11.57
CA ASP A 193 -14.13 10.33 -12.81
C ASP A 193 -13.28 9.22 -13.48
N LEU A 194 -13.60 7.96 -13.19
CA LEU A 194 -13.03 6.80 -13.85
C LEU A 194 -13.97 6.24 -14.91
N THR A 195 -13.39 5.81 -16.02
CA THR A 195 -14.07 4.97 -17.02
C THR A 195 -13.41 3.61 -17.03
N VAL A 196 -14.14 2.59 -16.59
CA VAL A 196 -13.74 1.18 -16.72
C VAL A 196 -14.16 0.68 -18.10
N ARG A 197 -13.21 0.17 -18.86
CA ARG A 197 -13.40 -0.33 -20.22
C ARG A 197 -13.49 -1.85 -20.20
N ASP A 198 -14.63 -2.37 -19.71
CA ASP A 198 -14.91 -3.80 -19.69
C ASP A 198 -14.88 -4.45 -21.09
N ASP A 199 -15.03 -3.63 -22.13
CA ASP A 199 -14.92 -4.03 -23.53
C ASP A 199 -13.47 -4.14 -24.03
N LEU A 200 -12.49 -3.64 -23.27
CA LEU A 200 -11.07 -3.63 -23.63
C LEU A 200 -10.23 -4.35 -22.55
N ALA A 201 -10.21 -5.67 -22.62
CA ALA A 201 -9.35 -6.51 -21.78
C ALA A 201 -8.02 -6.76 -22.49
N ILE A 202 -6.90 -6.61 -21.76
CA ILE A 202 -5.56 -6.97 -22.25
C ILE A 202 -5.22 -8.44 -21.94
N ARG A 203 -5.94 -9.05 -20.99
CA ARG A 203 -5.90 -10.48 -20.67
C ARG A 203 -7.30 -10.93 -20.26
N GLU A 204 -7.66 -12.12 -20.68
CA GLU A 204 -8.87 -12.85 -20.28
C GLU A 204 -8.48 -14.14 -19.55
N ASP A 205 -9.46 -14.83 -18.98
CA ASP A 205 -9.30 -16.13 -18.29
C ASP A 205 -8.31 -16.12 -17.12
N GLY A 206 -8.12 -14.98 -16.47
CA GLY A 206 -7.27 -14.85 -15.29
C GLY A 206 -7.78 -15.71 -14.14
N ARG A 207 -6.86 -16.35 -13.40
CA ARG A 207 -7.16 -17.18 -12.23
C ARG A 207 -6.45 -16.64 -11.02
N ILE A 208 -7.20 -16.29 -9.99
CA ILE A 208 -6.69 -15.75 -8.73
C ILE A 208 -6.61 -16.88 -7.71
N ALA A 209 -5.44 -17.00 -7.04
CA ALA A 209 -5.22 -18.07 -6.07
C ALA A 209 -4.30 -17.63 -4.91
N TRP A 210 -4.24 -18.45 -3.87
CA TRP A 210 -3.23 -18.31 -2.81
C TRP A 210 -1.94 -19.00 -3.24
N ALA A 211 -0.82 -18.33 -3.03
CA ALA A 211 0.50 -18.90 -3.28
C ALA A 211 1.07 -19.55 -2.02
N PHE A 212 1.84 -20.61 -2.20
CA PHE A 212 2.58 -21.28 -1.13
C PHE A 212 3.88 -21.88 -1.67
N ARG A 213 4.78 -22.23 -0.75
CA ARG A 213 6.10 -22.75 -1.11
C ARG A 213 5.99 -24.08 -1.86
N LYS A 214 6.81 -24.25 -2.89
CA LYS A 214 6.91 -25.50 -3.66
C LYS A 214 7.17 -26.72 -2.77
N ASN A 215 6.76 -27.88 -3.25
CA ASN A 215 6.96 -29.15 -2.58
C ASN A 215 6.32 -29.22 -1.17
N SER A 216 5.17 -28.59 -0.97
CA SER A 216 4.43 -28.55 0.29
C SER A 216 3.06 -29.24 0.21
N PRO A 217 2.99 -30.57 -0.06
CA PRO A 217 1.75 -31.26 -0.39
C PRO A 217 0.69 -31.23 0.72
N MET A 218 1.10 -31.31 1.99
CA MET A 218 0.16 -31.22 3.12
C MET A 218 -0.45 -29.81 3.27
N LEU A 219 0.36 -28.78 3.02
CA LEU A 219 -0.12 -27.40 3.02
C LEU A 219 -1.04 -27.14 1.82
N ALA A 220 -0.64 -27.60 0.63
CA ALA A 220 -1.46 -27.56 -0.58
C ALA A 220 -2.84 -28.17 -0.36
N GLN A 221 -2.90 -29.37 0.21
CA GLN A 221 -4.16 -30.04 0.51
C GLN A 221 -5.01 -29.20 1.47
N ALA A 222 -4.43 -28.67 2.56
CA ALA A 222 -5.16 -27.88 3.54
C ALA A 222 -5.72 -26.59 2.95
N ILE A 223 -4.94 -25.90 2.09
CA ILE A 223 -5.37 -24.66 1.42
C ILE A 223 -6.45 -24.99 0.37
N ASN A 224 -6.26 -26.03 -0.45
CA ASN A 224 -7.24 -26.40 -1.49
C ASN A 224 -8.60 -26.76 -0.89
N GLU A 225 -8.64 -27.58 0.16
CA GLU A 225 -9.89 -27.89 0.86
C GLU A 225 -10.54 -26.63 1.44
N PHE A 226 -9.73 -25.71 1.98
CA PHE A 226 -10.21 -24.44 2.50
C PHE A 226 -10.80 -23.56 1.38
N VAL A 227 -10.10 -23.41 0.26
CA VAL A 227 -10.54 -22.60 -0.87
C VAL A 227 -11.87 -23.14 -1.43
N GLU A 228 -11.95 -24.44 -1.69
CA GLU A 228 -13.18 -25.07 -2.21
C GLU A 228 -14.39 -24.85 -1.29
N ALA A 229 -14.18 -24.89 0.02
CA ALA A 229 -15.24 -24.71 1.00
C ALA A 229 -15.66 -23.24 1.22
N ASN A 230 -14.83 -22.27 0.81
CA ASN A 230 -15.02 -20.86 1.19
C ASN A 230 -14.89 -19.85 0.03
N LYS A 231 -14.64 -20.30 -1.21
CA LYS A 231 -14.54 -19.43 -2.40
C LYS A 231 -15.86 -18.70 -2.71
N PRO A 232 -15.86 -17.70 -3.60
CA PRO A 232 -17.08 -17.07 -4.11
C PRO A 232 -18.11 -18.11 -4.57
N GLY A 233 -19.39 -17.86 -4.30
CA GLY A 233 -20.49 -18.82 -4.52
C GLY A 233 -20.81 -19.69 -3.31
N THR A 234 -19.89 -19.84 -2.35
CA THR A 234 -20.19 -20.50 -1.06
C THR A 234 -20.81 -19.53 -0.06
N LYS A 235 -21.51 -20.05 0.96
CA LYS A 235 -22.12 -19.21 2.00
C LYS A 235 -21.08 -18.31 2.70
N THR A 236 -19.95 -18.87 3.12
CA THR A 236 -18.89 -18.12 3.81
C THR A 236 -18.24 -17.09 2.88
N GLY A 237 -17.90 -17.51 1.65
CA GLY A 237 -17.31 -16.62 0.65
C GLY A 237 -18.19 -15.41 0.38
N ASN A 238 -19.47 -15.65 0.11
CA ASN A 238 -20.42 -14.57 -0.18
C ASN A 238 -20.63 -13.64 1.03
N VAL A 239 -20.70 -14.15 2.25
CA VAL A 239 -20.84 -13.32 3.47
C VAL A 239 -19.64 -12.40 3.65
N ILE A 240 -18.41 -12.93 3.48
CA ILE A 240 -17.18 -12.13 3.62
C ILE A 240 -17.11 -11.09 2.50
N LEU A 241 -17.27 -11.49 1.25
CA LEU A 241 -17.20 -10.57 0.11
C LEU A 241 -18.23 -9.45 0.19
N ASN A 242 -19.51 -9.79 0.48
CA ASN A 242 -20.57 -8.79 0.58
C ASN A 242 -20.34 -7.77 1.71
N ARG A 243 -19.65 -8.16 2.79
CA ARG A 243 -19.28 -7.24 3.88
C ARG A 243 -18.40 -6.08 3.37
N TYR A 244 -17.50 -6.35 2.43
CA TYR A 244 -16.56 -5.38 1.89
C TYR A 244 -17.04 -4.76 0.58
N LEU A 245 -17.61 -5.54 -0.32
CA LEU A 245 -18.15 -5.06 -1.60
C LEU A 245 -19.41 -4.19 -1.46
N GLY A 246 -20.13 -4.32 -0.35
CA GLY A 246 -21.40 -3.61 -0.14
C GLY A 246 -21.24 -2.12 0.25
N ASN A 247 -20.06 -1.66 0.66
CA ASN A 247 -19.88 -0.28 1.15
C ASN A 247 -18.50 0.29 0.78
N PRO A 248 -18.35 0.83 -0.44
CA PRO A 248 -17.12 1.48 -0.89
C PRO A 248 -16.80 2.80 -0.14
N ALA A 249 -17.80 3.42 0.51
CA ALA A 249 -17.63 4.70 1.22
C ALA A 249 -16.71 4.62 2.48
N ARG A 250 -16.19 3.45 2.83
CA ARG A 250 -15.26 3.28 3.96
C ARG A 250 -13.82 3.60 3.62
N VAL A 251 -13.52 3.86 2.34
CA VAL A 251 -12.17 4.18 1.89
C VAL A 251 -11.98 5.68 1.89
N THR A 252 -10.96 6.13 2.59
CA THR A 252 -10.54 7.52 2.56
C THR A 252 -9.76 7.79 1.29
N ASN A 253 -10.33 8.60 0.41
CA ASN A 253 -9.67 9.09 -0.78
C ASN A 253 -8.66 10.18 -0.39
N ALA A 254 -7.35 9.88 -0.45
CA ALA A 254 -6.28 10.78 -0.04
C ALA A 254 -6.09 11.95 -1.02
N LEU A 255 -6.41 11.72 -2.28
CA LEU A 255 -6.20 12.67 -3.38
C LEU A 255 -7.48 13.37 -3.82
N ALA A 256 -8.63 13.13 -3.13
CA ALA A 256 -9.87 13.82 -3.44
C ALA A 256 -9.67 15.35 -3.50
N GLY A 257 -10.29 16.01 -4.49
CA GLY A 257 -10.06 17.42 -4.81
C GLY A 257 -10.12 18.38 -3.61
N ASP A 258 -10.98 18.12 -2.61
CA ASP A 258 -11.05 18.92 -1.38
C ASP A 258 -9.81 18.77 -0.48
N ARG A 259 -9.08 17.67 -0.61
CA ARG A 259 -7.88 17.39 0.20
C ARG A 259 -6.62 17.96 -0.45
N LEU A 260 -6.54 17.93 -1.77
CA LEU A 260 -5.52 18.66 -2.51
C LEU A 260 -5.67 20.18 -2.28
N LYS A 261 -6.90 20.71 -2.22
CA LYS A 261 -7.15 22.11 -1.84
C LYS A 261 -6.63 22.43 -0.43
N LYS A 262 -6.84 21.54 0.54
CA LYS A 262 -6.30 21.73 1.89
C LYS A 262 -4.76 21.69 1.89
N LEU A 263 -4.15 20.79 1.12
CA LEU A 263 -2.70 20.77 0.96
C LEU A 263 -2.18 22.08 0.38
N THR A 264 -2.77 22.57 -0.70
CA THR A 264 -2.41 23.85 -1.32
C THR A 264 -2.57 25.03 -0.34
N LEU A 265 -3.61 25.00 0.50
CA LEU A 265 -3.82 26.05 1.52
C LEU A 265 -2.69 26.06 2.58
N GLU A 266 -2.23 24.88 2.98
CA GLU A 266 -1.21 24.75 4.05
C GLU A 266 0.23 24.62 3.48
N GLU A 267 0.41 24.53 2.18
CA GLU A 267 1.70 24.43 1.49
C GLU A 267 2.72 25.48 1.94
N PRO A 268 2.37 26.80 2.05
CA PRO A 268 3.34 27.79 2.48
C PRO A 268 3.92 27.55 3.88
N ARG A 269 3.09 26.98 4.79
CA ARG A 269 3.52 26.63 6.14
C ARG A 269 4.41 25.38 6.14
N PHE A 270 4.02 24.35 5.39
CA PHE A 270 4.82 23.13 5.27
C PHE A 270 6.20 23.44 4.64
N ARG A 271 6.26 24.25 3.58
CA ARG A 271 7.53 24.71 3.00
C ARG A 271 8.37 25.48 4.00
N ARG A 272 7.81 26.48 4.66
CA ARG A 272 8.53 27.29 5.65
C ARG A 272 9.17 26.44 6.75
N TYR A 273 8.42 25.48 7.32
CA TYR A 273 8.94 24.65 8.40
C TYR A 273 9.74 23.45 7.90
N GLY A 274 9.55 23.03 6.67
CA GLY A 274 10.48 22.13 5.97
C GLY A 274 11.86 22.77 5.86
N ASP A 275 11.94 24.01 5.37
CA ASP A 275 13.19 24.77 5.24
C ASP A 275 13.81 25.07 6.62
N GLU A 276 12.99 25.50 7.64
CA GLU A 276 13.49 25.82 8.99
C GLU A 276 14.16 24.62 9.67
N PHE A 277 13.66 23.39 9.44
CA PHE A 277 14.13 22.18 10.12
C PHE A 277 14.84 21.18 9.21
N ASP A 278 15.18 21.56 7.99
CA ASP A 278 15.85 20.71 6.99
C ASP A 278 15.09 19.38 6.79
N ILE A 279 13.82 19.51 6.39
CA ILE A 279 12.88 18.42 6.18
C ILE A 279 12.16 18.61 4.84
N ASP A 280 12.08 17.58 4.01
CA ASP A 280 11.22 17.62 2.83
C ASP A 280 9.78 17.97 3.22
N TRP A 281 9.30 19.14 2.79
CA TRP A 281 7.99 19.65 3.13
C TRP A 281 6.86 18.74 2.66
N LEU A 282 7.04 17.98 1.56
CA LEU A 282 6.08 16.99 1.09
C LEU A 282 5.97 15.82 2.06
N MET A 283 7.08 15.44 2.70
CA MET A 283 7.05 14.40 3.73
C MET A 283 6.28 14.87 4.97
N LEU A 284 6.48 16.11 5.41
CA LEU A 284 5.71 16.72 6.50
C LEU A 284 4.21 16.81 6.15
N ALA A 285 3.89 17.21 4.93
CA ALA A 285 2.51 17.29 4.45
C ALA A 285 1.85 15.90 4.38
N ALA A 286 2.56 14.89 3.90
CA ALA A 286 2.10 13.51 3.86
C ALA A 286 1.86 12.95 5.28
N GLN A 287 2.74 13.28 6.22
CA GLN A 287 2.56 12.93 7.63
C GLN A 287 1.32 13.64 8.21
N GLY A 288 1.18 14.94 8.03
CA GLY A 288 0.01 15.70 8.51
C GLY A 288 -1.30 15.16 7.90
N TYR A 289 -1.26 14.69 6.67
CA TYR A 289 -2.39 14.01 6.05
C TYR A 289 -2.71 12.68 6.76
N GLN A 290 -1.72 11.85 7.01
CA GLN A 290 -1.90 10.58 7.74
C GLN A 290 -2.45 10.80 9.16
N GLU A 291 -1.99 11.83 9.84
CA GLU A 291 -2.37 12.15 11.21
C GLU A 291 -3.83 12.65 11.33
N SER A 292 -4.20 13.59 10.49
CA SER A 292 -5.47 14.30 10.66
C SER A 292 -6.33 14.40 9.40
N GLY A 293 -5.79 14.12 8.22
CA GLY A 293 -6.38 14.49 6.93
C GLY A 293 -6.23 15.99 6.66
N LEU A 294 -5.15 16.61 7.15
CA LEU A 294 -4.87 18.04 7.10
C LEU A 294 -5.95 18.88 7.82
N ASP A 295 -6.48 18.39 8.93
CA ASP A 295 -7.52 19.05 9.73
C ASP A 295 -6.98 19.46 11.11
N ASN A 296 -6.70 20.76 11.27
CA ASN A 296 -6.17 21.27 12.54
C ASN A 296 -7.18 21.27 13.70
N SER A 297 -8.48 21.12 13.43
CA SER A 297 -9.51 21.04 14.47
C SER A 297 -9.55 19.69 15.18
N LYS A 298 -8.85 18.68 14.65
CA LYS A 298 -8.91 17.31 15.09
C LYS A 298 -8.24 17.11 16.46
N ILE A 299 -8.92 16.43 17.36
CA ILE A 299 -8.40 15.98 18.65
C ILE A 299 -8.64 14.48 18.75
N SER A 300 -7.57 13.71 19.02
CA SER A 300 -7.69 12.26 19.20
C SER A 300 -8.26 11.89 20.56
N ALA A 301 -8.73 10.66 20.72
CA ALA A 301 -9.19 10.14 22.01
C ALA A 301 -8.08 10.17 23.09
N ALA A 302 -6.81 10.09 22.68
CA ALA A 302 -5.65 10.20 23.58
C ALA A 302 -5.24 11.64 23.89
N GLY A 303 -5.89 12.64 23.28
CA GLY A 303 -5.60 14.07 23.49
C GLY A 303 -4.51 14.64 22.57
N ALA A 304 -4.14 13.96 21.50
CA ALA A 304 -3.29 14.52 20.45
C ALA A 304 -4.06 15.58 19.64
N VAL A 305 -3.41 16.67 19.26
CA VAL A 305 -4.07 17.88 18.76
C VAL A 305 -3.51 18.29 17.40
N GLY A 306 -4.40 18.73 16.52
CA GLY A 306 -4.08 19.51 15.34
C GLY A 306 -3.66 18.67 14.12
N ILE A 307 -3.13 19.38 13.15
CA ILE A 307 -2.79 18.82 11.83
C ILE A 307 -1.74 17.70 11.94
N MET A 308 -0.75 17.84 12.84
CA MET A 308 0.32 16.88 13.09
C MET A 308 0.02 15.94 14.29
N GLN A 309 -1.18 15.98 14.87
CA GLN A 309 -1.60 15.16 16.01
C GLN A 309 -0.56 15.05 17.14
N LEU A 310 -0.10 16.20 17.61
CA LEU A 310 0.88 16.27 18.69
C LEU A 310 0.27 16.14 20.07
N MET A 311 0.88 15.30 20.89
CA MET A 311 0.59 15.31 22.32
C MET A 311 1.07 16.63 22.95
N PRO A 312 0.30 17.25 23.85
CA PRO A 312 0.69 18.51 24.51
C PRO A 312 2.07 18.44 25.18
N LYS A 313 2.44 17.29 25.74
CA LYS A 313 3.74 17.06 26.35
C LYS A 313 4.88 17.12 25.29
N THR A 314 4.65 16.52 24.14
CA THR A 314 5.61 16.48 23.03
C THR A 314 5.84 17.88 22.46
N ALA A 315 4.78 18.67 22.22
CA ALA A 315 4.92 20.04 21.75
C ALA A 315 5.73 20.91 22.73
N ARG A 316 5.47 20.79 24.02
CA ARG A 316 6.23 21.50 25.07
C ARG A 316 7.69 21.02 25.16
N SER A 317 7.99 19.74 24.97
CA SER A 317 9.38 19.23 25.03
C SER A 317 10.25 19.79 23.92
N VAL A 318 9.68 20.19 22.79
CA VAL A 318 10.38 20.88 21.71
C VAL A 318 10.27 22.41 21.81
N GLY A 319 9.73 22.94 22.92
CA GLY A 319 9.70 24.37 23.23
C GLY A 319 8.63 25.15 22.44
N ILE A 320 7.57 24.52 21.98
CA ILE A 320 6.46 25.17 21.25
C ILE A 320 5.23 25.20 22.16
N SER A 321 4.75 26.39 22.48
CA SER A 321 3.58 26.61 23.36
C SER A 321 2.27 26.81 22.61
N ASP A 322 2.32 27.32 21.40
CA ASP A 322 1.18 27.68 20.55
C ASP A 322 0.73 26.55 19.59
N TYR A 323 1.07 25.32 19.91
CA TYR A 323 0.80 24.10 19.12
C TYR A 323 -0.70 23.83 18.81
N ARG A 324 -1.62 24.63 19.34
CA ARG A 324 -3.06 24.49 19.07
C ARG A 324 -3.49 25.20 17.77
N ASN A 325 -2.78 26.26 17.38
CA ASN A 325 -3.01 26.87 16.07
C ASN A 325 -2.27 26.10 14.97
N VAL A 326 -2.68 26.27 13.72
CA VAL A 326 -2.14 25.49 12.60
C VAL A 326 -0.66 25.74 12.39
N ASP A 327 -0.21 26.99 12.50
CA ASP A 327 1.17 27.39 12.30
C ASP A 327 2.11 26.77 13.35
N GLY A 328 1.77 26.96 14.64
CA GLY A 328 2.54 26.36 15.74
C GLY A 328 2.45 24.83 15.75
N ASN A 329 1.34 24.23 15.28
CA ASN A 329 1.22 22.78 15.21
C ASN A 329 2.14 22.15 14.16
N ILE A 330 2.18 22.71 12.95
CA ILE A 330 3.09 22.24 11.89
C ILE A 330 4.55 22.46 12.34
N ARG A 331 4.86 23.64 12.91
CA ARG A 331 6.20 23.94 13.43
C ARG A 331 6.64 22.94 14.50
N ALA A 332 5.77 22.63 15.45
CA ALA A 332 6.07 21.67 16.51
C ALA A 332 6.26 20.25 15.96
N GLY A 333 5.46 19.84 14.98
CA GLY A 333 5.59 18.56 14.30
C GLY A 333 6.92 18.43 13.57
N ALA A 334 7.28 19.44 12.76
CA ALA A 334 8.53 19.48 12.04
C ALA A 334 9.74 19.46 13.01
N LYS A 335 9.72 20.29 14.05
CA LYS A 335 10.77 20.32 15.06
C LYS A 335 10.92 18.98 15.79
N TYR A 336 9.81 18.32 16.10
CA TYR A 336 9.84 17.00 16.74
C TYR A 336 10.39 15.92 15.82
N MET A 337 10.03 15.95 14.52
CA MET A 337 10.63 15.04 13.53
C MET A 337 12.14 15.24 13.44
N ARG A 338 12.63 16.48 13.37
CA ARG A 338 14.07 16.78 13.37
C ARG A 338 14.77 16.27 14.63
N HIS A 339 14.16 16.50 15.80
CA HIS A 339 14.66 15.95 17.07
C HIS A 339 14.74 14.41 17.05
N LEU A 340 13.73 13.73 16.51
CA LEU A 340 13.76 12.26 16.38
C LEU A 340 14.90 11.79 15.47
N ILE A 341 15.13 12.48 14.36
CA ILE A 341 16.21 12.14 13.44
C ILE A 341 17.56 12.36 14.13
N ASP A 342 17.82 13.53 14.68
CA ASP A 342 19.13 13.90 15.21
C ASP A 342 19.51 13.10 16.46
N ASP A 343 18.56 12.89 17.39
CA ASP A 343 18.88 12.34 18.71
C ASP A 343 18.69 10.81 18.79
N TYR A 344 17.94 10.21 17.84
CA TYR A 344 17.60 8.78 17.93
C TYR A 344 17.97 7.94 16.71
N ILE A 345 18.08 8.55 15.53
CA ILE A 345 18.18 7.82 14.26
C ILE A 345 19.50 8.08 13.54
N ARG A 346 19.92 9.35 13.44
CA ARG A 346 21.04 9.78 12.59
C ARG A 346 22.33 9.04 12.94
N SER A 347 22.90 8.37 11.94
CA SER A 347 24.26 7.85 11.93
C SER A 347 24.77 7.87 10.48
N GLU A 348 26.07 7.71 10.29
CA GLU A 348 26.68 7.67 8.94
C GLU A 348 26.16 6.48 8.10
N ASP A 349 25.65 5.44 8.77
CA ASP A 349 25.18 4.20 8.13
C ASP A 349 23.69 4.23 7.73
N VAL A 350 22.96 5.33 8.04
CA VAL A 350 21.53 5.46 7.73
C VAL A 350 21.34 6.51 6.66
N ASP A 351 20.92 6.11 5.46
CA ASP A 351 20.58 7.05 4.40
C ASP A 351 19.37 7.93 4.75
N GLU A 352 19.22 9.04 4.05
CA GLU A 352 18.20 10.04 4.32
C GLU A 352 16.77 9.48 4.31
N MET A 353 16.43 8.61 3.36
CA MET A 353 15.10 8.02 3.29
C MET A 353 14.84 7.11 4.49
N ASN A 354 15.80 6.30 4.88
CA ASN A 354 15.66 5.44 6.05
C ASN A 354 15.65 6.23 7.36
N GLN A 355 16.37 7.38 7.44
CA GLN A 355 16.22 8.31 8.57
C GLN A 355 14.76 8.76 8.73
N TRP A 356 14.10 9.13 7.63
CA TRP A 356 12.68 9.51 7.62
C TRP A 356 11.76 8.38 8.06
N LEU A 357 11.90 7.19 7.47
CA LEU A 357 11.04 6.05 7.75
C LEU A 357 11.14 5.61 9.22
N LEU A 358 12.37 5.57 9.77
CA LEU A 358 12.62 5.24 11.17
C LEU A 358 12.10 6.34 12.12
N ALA A 359 12.21 7.62 11.73
CA ALA A 359 11.67 8.74 12.50
C ALA A 359 10.13 8.73 12.50
N LEU A 360 9.49 8.43 11.37
CA LEU A 360 8.04 8.23 11.30
C LEU A 360 7.57 7.10 12.21
N ALA A 361 8.28 5.96 12.21
CA ALA A 361 8.00 4.87 13.13
C ALA A 361 8.14 5.30 14.59
N SER A 362 9.19 6.08 14.87
CA SER A 362 9.46 6.64 16.22
C SER A 362 8.41 7.67 16.65
N TYR A 363 7.91 8.47 15.73
CA TYR A 363 6.82 9.42 15.97
C TYR A 363 5.54 8.70 16.39
N ASN A 364 5.19 7.63 15.69
CA ASN A 364 3.97 6.85 15.94
C ASN A 364 4.09 5.94 17.17
N ALA A 365 5.17 5.16 17.30
CA ALA A 365 5.32 4.13 18.34
C ALA A 365 6.16 4.54 19.54
N GLY A 366 6.87 5.68 19.43
CA GLY A 366 7.79 6.20 20.45
C GLY A 366 9.26 5.79 20.20
N ALA A 367 10.14 6.78 20.25
CA ALA A 367 11.56 6.65 19.89
C ALA A 367 12.31 5.57 20.67
N THR A 368 12.10 5.48 21.99
CA THR A 368 12.77 4.47 22.82
C THR A 368 12.39 3.04 22.42
N ARG A 369 11.13 2.84 22.04
CA ARG A 369 10.62 1.55 21.60
C ARG A 369 11.25 1.14 20.27
N ILE A 370 11.25 2.03 19.29
CA ILE A 370 11.87 1.77 17.98
C ILE A 370 13.37 1.52 18.11
N ARG A 371 14.08 2.29 18.94
CA ARG A 371 15.50 2.05 19.23
C ARG A 371 15.75 0.65 19.81
N THR A 372 14.89 0.16 20.69
CA THR A 372 14.99 -1.21 21.23
C THR A 372 14.76 -2.25 20.15
N ILE A 373 13.73 -2.05 19.30
CA ILE A 373 13.43 -2.97 18.20
C ILE A 373 14.56 -2.99 17.16
N ARG A 374 15.18 -1.85 16.84
CA ARG A 374 16.35 -1.81 15.93
C ARG A 374 17.51 -2.70 16.44
N ARG A 375 17.77 -2.71 17.76
CA ARG A 375 18.78 -3.63 18.33
C ARG A 375 18.38 -5.10 18.23
N GLN A 376 17.07 -5.40 18.34
CA GLN A 376 16.55 -6.76 18.15
C GLN A 376 16.66 -7.18 16.68
N THR A 377 16.43 -6.26 15.75
CA THR A 377 16.61 -6.46 14.30
C THR A 377 18.04 -6.90 13.99
N GLU A 378 19.03 -6.17 14.52
CA GLU A 378 20.45 -6.51 14.39
C GLU A 378 20.78 -7.88 14.97
N ALA A 379 20.29 -8.18 16.17
CA ALA A 379 20.48 -9.48 16.81
C ALA A 379 19.85 -10.65 16.02
N SER A 380 18.87 -10.38 15.17
CA SER A 380 18.21 -11.35 14.27
C SER A 380 18.91 -11.49 12.92
N GLY A 381 20.02 -10.77 12.69
CA GLY A 381 20.78 -10.81 11.44
C GLY A 381 20.18 -9.96 10.31
N LEU A 382 19.25 -9.06 10.63
CA LEU A 382 18.69 -8.07 9.72
C LEU A 382 19.36 -6.71 9.93
N ASP A 383 19.28 -5.83 8.94
CA ASP A 383 19.90 -4.51 9.01
C ASP A 383 19.05 -3.54 9.85
N PRO A 384 19.57 -3.03 11.01
CA PRO A 384 18.85 -2.09 11.87
C PRO A 384 18.72 -0.68 11.27
N ASN A 385 19.40 -0.39 10.16
CA ASN A 385 19.44 0.90 9.50
C ASN A 385 18.49 0.98 8.30
N LEU A 386 17.95 -0.16 7.86
CA LEU A 386 16.96 -0.24 6.78
C LEU A 386 15.57 -0.50 7.34
N TRP A 387 14.59 0.31 6.92
CA TRP A 387 13.21 0.11 7.32
C TRP A 387 12.57 -1.07 6.60
N PHE A 388 12.49 -1.01 5.26
CA PHE A 388 11.82 -2.04 4.47
C PHE A 388 12.56 -3.37 4.54
N ASP A 389 11.80 -4.45 4.69
CA ASP A 389 12.28 -5.84 4.81
C ASP A 389 13.19 -6.12 6.02
N ASN A 390 13.46 -5.15 6.87
CA ASN A 390 14.33 -5.25 8.03
C ASN A 390 13.61 -4.79 9.32
N VAL A 391 13.71 -3.52 9.69
CA VAL A 391 13.13 -3.02 10.95
C VAL A 391 11.61 -3.14 10.95
N GLU A 392 10.94 -2.97 9.82
CA GLU A 392 9.48 -3.13 9.72
C GLU A 392 9.01 -4.53 10.14
N LEU A 393 9.78 -5.59 9.81
CA LEU A 393 9.44 -6.97 10.19
C LEU A 393 9.53 -7.15 11.71
N ALA A 394 10.60 -6.66 12.31
CA ALA A 394 10.80 -6.70 13.76
C ALA A 394 9.73 -5.83 14.49
N VAL A 395 9.33 -4.71 13.92
CA VAL A 395 8.25 -3.86 14.45
C VAL A 395 6.91 -4.60 14.38
N ALA A 396 6.58 -5.21 13.23
CA ALA A 396 5.36 -5.99 13.07
C ALA A 396 5.27 -7.14 14.09
N GLU A 397 6.38 -7.85 14.31
CA GLU A 397 6.46 -8.96 15.26
C GLU A 397 6.37 -8.49 16.73
N SER A 398 7.06 -7.39 17.07
CA SER A 398 7.19 -6.95 18.47
C SER A 398 5.98 -6.16 18.98
N ILE A 399 5.37 -5.32 18.12
CA ILE A 399 4.31 -4.38 18.54
C ILE A 399 3.09 -4.37 17.63
N GLY A 400 3.06 -5.28 16.64
CA GLY A 400 1.97 -5.37 15.66
C GLY A 400 2.19 -4.44 14.47
N SER A 401 1.33 -4.59 13.48
CA SER A 401 1.51 -3.96 12.17
C SER A 401 0.97 -2.53 12.08
N GLU A 402 0.47 -1.92 13.15
CA GLU A 402 -0.10 -0.56 13.12
C GLU A 402 0.94 0.48 12.70
N THR A 403 2.14 0.43 13.30
CA THR A 403 3.24 1.35 12.98
C THR A 403 3.78 1.12 11.57
N VAL A 404 3.89 -0.14 11.13
CA VAL A 404 4.28 -0.48 9.75
C VAL A 404 3.31 0.13 8.74
N VAL A 405 2.02 0.00 9.05
CA VAL A 405 0.92 0.58 8.29
C VAL A 405 1.00 2.10 8.24
N TYR A 406 1.30 2.73 9.37
CA TYR A 406 1.46 4.18 9.45
C TYR A 406 2.60 4.69 8.56
N VAL A 407 3.79 4.12 8.69
CA VAL A 407 4.96 4.52 7.88
C VAL A 407 4.69 4.35 6.38
N ARG A 408 4.12 3.22 5.99
CA ARG A 408 3.77 2.94 4.59
C ARG A 408 2.74 3.94 4.04
N ASN A 409 1.75 4.34 4.83
CA ASN A 409 0.77 5.35 4.41
C ASN A 409 1.42 6.70 4.17
N VAL A 410 2.25 7.16 5.11
CA VAL A 410 2.94 8.44 4.94
C VAL A 410 3.79 8.41 3.67
N MET A 411 4.54 7.33 3.45
CA MET A 411 5.37 7.17 2.26
C MET A 411 4.52 7.16 0.97
N LYS A 412 3.37 6.49 0.97
CA LYS A 412 2.45 6.50 -0.15
C LYS A 412 1.95 7.91 -0.48
N TYR A 413 1.52 8.68 0.53
CA TYR A 413 1.07 10.06 0.34
C TYR A 413 2.20 10.97 -0.12
N TYR A 414 3.40 10.79 0.41
CA TYR A 414 4.59 11.50 -0.03
C TYR A 414 4.86 11.30 -1.52
N LEU A 415 4.89 10.05 -1.99
CA LEU A 415 5.12 9.74 -3.40
C LEU A 415 4.00 10.29 -4.29
N ALA A 416 2.74 10.19 -3.86
CA ALA A 416 1.61 10.73 -4.59
C ALA A 416 1.68 12.26 -4.71
N TYR A 417 1.99 12.95 -3.62
CA TYR A 417 2.16 14.42 -3.62
C TYR A 417 3.35 14.84 -4.49
N ARG A 418 4.48 14.15 -4.36
CA ARG A 418 5.66 14.40 -5.17
C ARG A 418 5.37 14.31 -6.67
N LEU A 419 4.70 13.25 -7.12
CA LEU A 419 4.27 13.10 -8.52
C LEU A 419 3.35 14.23 -8.98
N THR A 420 2.44 14.70 -8.10
CA THR A 420 1.53 15.81 -8.41
C THR A 420 2.30 17.12 -8.63
N PHE A 421 3.21 17.45 -7.70
CA PHE A 421 3.96 18.71 -7.75
C PHE A 421 5.02 18.72 -8.85
N GLU A 422 5.70 17.61 -9.11
CA GLU A 422 6.65 17.47 -10.22
C GLU A 422 5.97 17.69 -11.58
N LYS A 423 4.77 17.11 -11.80
CA LYS A 423 3.99 17.33 -13.02
C LYS A 423 3.53 18.78 -13.18
N GLU A 424 3.05 19.40 -12.12
CA GLU A 424 2.63 20.81 -12.18
C GLU A 424 3.82 21.73 -12.45
N GLN A 425 4.97 21.50 -11.85
CA GLN A 425 6.19 22.24 -12.11
C GLN A 425 6.63 22.11 -13.57
N LEU A 426 6.66 20.89 -14.09
CA LEU A 426 6.99 20.65 -15.51
C LEU A 426 6.02 21.39 -16.44
N ARG A 427 4.73 21.38 -16.12
CA ARG A 427 3.70 22.11 -16.88
C ARG A 427 3.94 23.62 -16.86
N GLN A 428 4.24 24.20 -15.70
CA GLN A 428 4.55 25.62 -15.55
C GLN A 428 5.81 26.00 -16.34
N ASP A 429 6.86 25.20 -16.28
CA ASP A 429 8.10 25.41 -17.03
C ASP A 429 7.86 25.37 -18.55
N VAL A 430 7.02 24.45 -19.04
CA VAL A 430 6.66 24.39 -20.46
C VAL A 430 5.85 25.62 -20.87
N LEU A 431 4.87 26.04 -20.06
CA LEU A 431 4.06 27.25 -20.33
C LEU A 431 4.91 28.51 -20.33
N ALA A 432 5.84 28.64 -19.39
CA ALA A 432 6.80 29.76 -19.32
C ALA A 432 7.68 29.82 -20.58
N ARG A 433 8.20 28.66 -21.06
CA ARG A 433 8.98 28.59 -22.30
C ARG A 433 8.16 28.94 -23.56
N ILE A 434 6.87 28.61 -23.57
CA ILE A 434 5.98 28.97 -24.68
C ILE A 434 5.67 30.47 -24.65
N ALA A 435 5.44 31.05 -23.47
CA ALA A 435 5.15 32.46 -23.30
C ALA A 435 6.37 33.39 -23.55
N SER A 436 7.58 32.86 -23.48
CA SER A 436 8.84 33.56 -23.75
C SER A 436 9.30 33.51 -25.22
N ARG A 437 8.55 32.83 -26.07
CA ARG A 437 8.72 32.80 -27.54
C ARG A 437 7.70 33.69 -28.22
#